data_4b805331b73efb5bf2bfdc54fcde4a30
#
_entry.id   4b805331b73efb5bf2bfdc54fcde4a30
#
_cell.length_a   1.000
_cell.length_b   1.000
_cell.length_c   1.000
_cell.angle_alpha   90.00
_cell.angle_beta   90.00
_cell.angle_gamma   90.00
#
_symmetry.space_group_name_H-M   'P 1'
#
loop_
_entity.id
_entity.type
_entity.pdbx_description
1 polymer ?
#
loop_
_entity_poly.entity_id
_entity_poly.type
_entity_poly.pdbx_seq_one_letter_code
_entity_poly.pdbx_strand_id
1 'polypeptide(L)'
;MLSTDELKEMMLDMESDRIERTISFKEDKLGPATCAFSNDFPNHKKPGYILLGVNDDGTVNGMSIGDEELQKIGNIKSNGNVLPQPSLIVSTVYKLDGGDVVVVEVQPSLYPPVRYDGRCWIRIGPRKSKATIEEERMLSERRSSLTKAFDTQPCLGSSLADLNTDIFKTFYLPKAIDAETLKLNNRDIKQQLASLRFYDLVLDCPTNAGILLFAERPTSFIPGAYIQYVKIPSKEIIPGIEFEKEFKKGLCLDLLNIDEFMQSVIVRKSLIQQPNSMQEQIIYNYPLWSIRELIFNAIIHRNYESNAPILIYEFNDRIEIKNPGYLFGQVNQYNFPNLSDYRNIEIAESLKTLGYINKFNFGITTAIKYLRDNNNPDPVFDLSLLTAMKVTIPISNNWKHL
;
A
#
# COMPACT_ATOMS: atom_id res chain seq x y z
N MET A 1 -31.93 11.69 -2.83
CA MET A 1 -32.77 11.62 -4.04
C MET A 1 -33.13 13.03 -4.41
N LEU A 2 -33.12 13.36 -5.72
CA LEU A 2 -33.46 14.67 -6.22
C LEU A 2 -34.97 14.93 -6.09
N SER A 3 -35.38 16.16 -5.84
CA SER A 3 -36.77 16.58 -6.03
C SER A 3 -37.10 16.67 -7.53
N THR A 4 -38.39 16.71 -7.89
CA THR A 4 -38.82 16.85 -9.29
C THR A 4 -38.34 18.15 -9.91
N ASP A 5 -38.26 19.23 -9.12
CA ASP A 5 -37.84 20.55 -9.60
C ASP A 5 -36.33 20.58 -9.83
N GLU A 6 -35.52 19.99 -8.92
CA GLU A 6 -34.07 19.83 -9.13
C GLU A 6 -33.76 18.97 -10.37
N LEU A 7 -34.56 17.92 -10.61
CA LEU A 7 -34.41 17.07 -11.79
C LEU A 7 -34.67 17.91 -13.07
N LYS A 8 -35.74 18.71 -13.10
CA LYS A 8 -36.05 19.56 -14.25
C LYS A 8 -34.96 20.62 -14.53
N GLU A 9 -34.38 21.22 -13.48
CA GLU A 9 -33.24 22.13 -13.64
C GLU A 9 -32.03 21.37 -14.24
N MET A 10 -31.70 20.19 -13.74
CA MET A 10 -30.62 19.37 -14.27
C MET A 10 -30.85 18.92 -15.71
N MET A 11 -32.09 18.64 -16.10
CA MET A 11 -32.44 18.28 -17.48
C MET A 11 -32.08 19.39 -18.47
N LEU A 12 -32.16 20.65 -18.06
CA LEU A 12 -31.93 21.85 -18.90
C LEU A 12 -30.47 22.36 -18.85
N ASP A 13 -29.64 21.88 -17.90
CA ASP A 13 -28.25 22.30 -17.78
C ASP A 13 -27.39 21.60 -18.82
N MET A 14 -27.21 22.22 -19.98
CA MET A 14 -26.50 21.69 -21.15
C MET A 14 -24.97 21.75 -21.03
N GLU A 15 -24.44 22.58 -20.14
CA GLU A 15 -23.00 22.83 -20.04
C GLU A 15 -22.35 22.03 -18.89
N SER A 16 -23.15 21.37 -18.06
CA SER A 16 -22.64 20.64 -16.90
C SER A 16 -21.74 19.47 -17.27
N ASP A 17 -20.56 19.44 -16.71
CA ASP A 17 -19.65 18.31 -16.79
C ASP A 17 -20.05 17.16 -15.87
N ARG A 18 -21.10 17.33 -15.05
CA ARG A 18 -21.63 16.34 -14.08
C ARG A 18 -22.95 15.69 -14.52
N ILE A 19 -23.47 16.04 -15.69
CA ILE A 19 -24.73 15.50 -16.18
C ILE A 19 -24.51 14.83 -17.53
N GLU A 20 -25.05 13.61 -17.68
CA GLU A 20 -25.14 12.87 -18.93
C GLU A 20 -26.60 12.54 -19.21
N ARG A 21 -27.09 12.88 -20.39
CA ARG A 21 -28.44 12.53 -20.84
C ARG A 21 -28.36 11.37 -21.81
N THR A 22 -29.29 10.45 -21.72
CA THR A 22 -29.35 9.33 -22.66
C THR A 22 -30.72 8.67 -22.67
N ILE A 23 -31.12 8.19 -23.83
CA ILE A 23 -32.29 7.33 -24.03
C ILE A 23 -31.89 5.85 -24.15
N SER A 24 -30.60 5.55 -24.07
CA SER A 24 -30.08 4.20 -24.26
C SER A 24 -29.71 3.54 -22.93
N PHE A 25 -30.26 2.33 -22.71
CA PHE A 25 -29.90 1.45 -21.60
C PHE A 25 -28.77 0.49 -21.93
N LYS A 26 -28.13 0.64 -23.09
CA LYS A 26 -27.03 -0.22 -23.51
C LYS A 26 -25.77 0.08 -22.67
N GLU A 27 -25.07 -0.98 -22.31
CA GLU A 27 -23.86 -0.91 -21.51
C GLU A 27 -22.75 -0.07 -22.16
N ASP A 28 -22.61 -0.16 -23.49
CA ASP A 28 -21.62 0.62 -24.26
C ASP A 28 -21.84 2.15 -24.17
N LYS A 29 -23.01 2.61 -23.74
CA LYS A 29 -23.33 4.01 -23.46
C LYS A 29 -23.17 4.35 -21.98
N LEU A 30 -23.69 3.51 -21.11
CA LEU A 30 -23.70 3.73 -19.66
C LEU A 30 -22.33 3.45 -19.00
N GLY A 31 -21.61 2.43 -19.44
CA GLY A 31 -20.31 2.07 -18.89
C GLY A 31 -19.27 3.19 -18.98
N PRO A 32 -19.04 3.79 -20.16
CA PRO A 32 -18.14 4.94 -20.27
C PRO A 32 -18.55 6.14 -19.43
N ALA A 33 -19.86 6.44 -19.32
CA ALA A 33 -20.37 7.55 -18.51
C ALA A 33 -20.12 7.29 -17.01
N THR A 34 -20.49 6.09 -16.55
CA THR A 34 -20.24 5.64 -15.18
C THR A 34 -18.75 5.70 -14.82
N CYS A 35 -17.91 5.19 -15.70
CA CYS A 35 -16.46 5.23 -15.55
C CYS A 35 -15.94 6.67 -15.42
N ALA A 36 -16.37 7.56 -16.30
CA ALA A 36 -15.92 8.96 -16.33
C ALA A 36 -16.36 9.75 -15.08
N PHE A 37 -17.59 9.53 -14.60
CA PHE A 37 -18.05 10.15 -13.34
C PHE A 37 -17.34 9.58 -12.12
N SER A 38 -17.10 8.26 -12.09
CA SER A 38 -16.32 7.63 -11.01
C SER A 38 -14.89 8.16 -10.94
N ASN A 39 -14.28 8.52 -12.07
CA ASN A 39 -12.95 9.13 -12.11
C ASN A 39 -12.92 10.58 -11.64
N ASP A 40 -14.04 11.30 -11.73
CA ASP A 40 -14.13 12.71 -11.32
C ASP A 40 -12.86 13.50 -11.69
N PHE A 41 -12.48 13.48 -12.96
CA PHE A 41 -11.21 14.05 -13.42
C PHE A 41 -11.05 15.51 -13.02
N PRO A 42 -12.10 16.39 -13.09
CA PRO A 42 -12.04 17.75 -12.60
C PRO A 42 -11.86 17.88 -11.07
N ASN A 43 -12.04 16.78 -10.31
CA ASN A 43 -11.91 16.74 -8.84
C ASN A 43 -12.95 17.57 -8.08
N HIS A 44 -14.18 17.53 -8.52
CA HIS A 44 -15.30 18.22 -7.83
C HIS A 44 -15.64 17.60 -6.47
N LYS A 45 -15.31 16.32 -6.25
CA LYS A 45 -15.70 15.51 -5.07
C LYS A 45 -17.21 15.46 -4.87
N LYS A 46 -17.96 15.55 -5.97
CA LYS A 46 -19.41 15.53 -6.01
C LYS A 46 -19.88 14.48 -7.01
N PRO A 47 -21.05 13.87 -6.81
CA PRO A 47 -21.56 12.86 -7.72
C PRO A 47 -21.83 13.41 -9.12
N GLY A 48 -21.67 12.53 -10.12
CA GLY A 48 -22.19 12.75 -11.45
C GLY A 48 -23.55 12.08 -11.63
N TYR A 49 -24.33 12.53 -12.59
CA TYR A 49 -25.70 12.07 -12.80
C TYR A 49 -25.92 11.61 -14.24
N ILE A 50 -26.49 10.43 -14.42
CA ILE A 50 -26.95 9.94 -15.73
C ILE A 50 -28.47 10.00 -15.72
N LEU A 51 -29.04 10.82 -16.60
CA LEU A 51 -30.47 11.01 -16.78
C LEU A 51 -30.95 10.12 -17.93
N LEU A 52 -31.64 9.04 -17.58
CA LEU A 52 -32.18 8.05 -18.52
C LEU A 52 -33.62 8.43 -18.89
N GLY A 53 -33.95 8.43 -20.18
CA GLY A 53 -35.24 8.89 -20.69
C GLY A 53 -35.26 10.35 -21.09
N VAL A 54 -34.09 11.00 -21.13
CA VAL A 54 -33.93 12.42 -21.49
C VAL A 54 -33.13 12.53 -22.78
N ASN A 55 -33.62 13.28 -23.74
CA ASN A 55 -32.93 13.63 -24.98
C ASN A 55 -31.78 14.62 -24.75
N ASP A 56 -30.89 14.73 -25.72
CA ASP A 56 -29.73 15.64 -25.64
C ASP A 56 -30.15 17.13 -25.48
N ASP A 57 -31.35 17.52 -25.91
CA ASP A 57 -31.92 18.86 -25.76
C ASP A 57 -32.61 19.07 -24.39
N GLY A 58 -32.58 18.10 -23.50
CA GLY A 58 -33.21 18.16 -22.18
C GLY A 58 -34.69 17.82 -22.14
N THR A 59 -35.30 17.45 -23.26
CA THR A 59 -36.71 17.05 -23.33
C THR A 59 -36.86 15.56 -22.90
N VAL A 60 -38.03 15.22 -22.34
CA VAL A 60 -38.37 13.83 -22.02
C VAL A 60 -38.67 13.05 -23.29
N ASN A 61 -38.12 11.85 -23.45
CA ASN A 61 -38.17 11.07 -24.69
C ASN A 61 -39.52 10.38 -24.97
N GLY A 62 -40.41 10.28 -23.99
CA GLY A 62 -41.69 9.58 -24.14
C GLY A 62 -41.66 8.09 -23.86
N MET A 63 -40.52 7.55 -23.41
CA MET A 63 -40.41 6.10 -23.08
C MET A 63 -41.07 5.78 -21.74
N SER A 64 -41.46 4.51 -21.60
CA SER A 64 -41.84 3.91 -20.32
C SER A 64 -40.70 3.05 -19.81
N ILE A 65 -40.30 3.22 -18.57
CA ILE A 65 -39.19 2.50 -17.93
C ILE A 65 -39.75 1.47 -16.95
N GLY A 66 -39.51 0.19 -17.24
CA GLY A 66 -39.92 -0.94 -16.42
C GLY A 66 -38.79 -1.58 -15.65
N ASP A 67 -39.09 -2.68 -14.99
CA ASP A 67 -38.13 -3.43 -14.14
C ASP A 67 -36.94 -3.99 -14.95
N GLU A 68 -37.16 -4.35 -16.21
CA GLU A 68 -36.09 -4.87 -17.08
C GLU A 68 -35.02 -3.80 -17.34
N GLU A 69 -35.44 -2.56 -17.59
CA GLU A 69 -34.56 -1.42 -17.78
C GLU A 69 -33.78 -1.09 -16.48
N LEU A 70 -34.44 -1.13 -15.34
CA LEU A 70 -33.80 -0.91 -14.04
C LEU A 70 -32.75 -2.01 -13.72
N GLN A 71 -33.03 -3.27 -14.09
CA GLN A 71 -32.06 -4.37 -13.96
C GLN A 71 -30.83 -4.14 -14.84
N LYS A 72 -31.00 -3.68 -16.07
CA LYS A 72 -29.86 -3.34 -16.96
C LYS A 72 -28.94 -2.29 -16.34
N ILE A 73 -29.48 -1.29 -15.65
CA ILE A 73 -28.71 -0.27 -14.94
C ILE A 73 -27.95 -0.91 -13.77
N GLY A 74 -28.62 -1.73 -12.95
CA GLY A 74 -28.03 -2.43 -11.81
C GLY A 74 -26.86 -3.35 -12.21
N ASN A 75 -26.98 -4.00 -13.38
CA ASN A 75 -25.95 -4.88 -13.89
C ASN A 75 -24.61 -4.18 -14.20
N ILE A 76 -24.60 -2.87 -14.48
CA ILE A 76 -23.36 -2.10 -14.69
C ILE A 76 -22.43 -2.20 -13.47
N LYS A 77 -23.00 -2.26 -12.26
CA LYS A 77 -22.21 -2.41 -11.05
C LYS A 77 -21.59 -3.80 -10.91
N SER A 78 -22.27 -4.85 -11.38
CA SER A 78 -21.97 -6.26 -11.05
C SER A 78 -21.35 -7.05 -12.21
N ASN A 79 -21.43 -6.57 -13.47
CA ASN A 79 -20.96 -7.30 -14.64
C ASN A 79 -19.42 -7.40 -14.77
N GLY A 80 -18.67 -6.66 -13.96
CA GLY A 80 -17.21 -6.72 -13.95
C GLY A 80 -16.50 -5.91 -15.03
N ASN A 81 -17.24 -5.21 -15.91
CA ASN A 81 -16.65 -4.42 -17.00
C ASN A 81 -16.22 -3.03 -16.55
N VAL A 82 -16.76 -2.51 -15.41
CA VAL A 82 -16.31 -1.28 -14.77
C VAL A 82 -15.53 -1.63 -13.50
N LEU A 83 -14.22 -1.41 -13.51
CA LEU A 83 -13.31 -1.76 -12.39
C LEU A 83 -12.36 -0.61 -12.04
N PRO A 84 -12.11 -0.34 -10.73
CA PRO A 84 -12.84 -0.86 -9.55
C PRO A 84 -14.35 -0.62 -9.64
N GLN A 85 -15.12 -1.46 -8.95
CA GLN A 85 -16.59 -1.38 -9.02
C GLN A 85 -17.09 0.01 -8.64
N PRO A 86 -17.98 0.62 -9.46
CA PRO A 86 -18.50 1.95 -9.19
C PRO A 86 -19.52 1.93 -8.05
N SER A 87 -19.64 3.04 -7.33
CA SER A 87 -20.71 3.27 -6.37
C SER A 87 -21.86 4.00 -7.07
N LEU A 88 -22.97 3.29 -7.25
CA LEU A 88 -24.16 3.77 -7.96
C LEU A 88 -25.36 3.82 -7.03
N ILE A 89 -26.16 4.87 -7.15
CA ILE A 89 -27.50 4.99 -6.56
C ILE A 89 -28.48 5.22 -7.69
N VAL A 90 -29.45 4.31 -7.84
CA VAL A 90 -30.50 4.43 -8.86
C VAL A 90 -31.76 4.95 -8.20
N SER A 91 -32.35 6.01 -8.75
CA SER A 91 -33.59 6.57 -8.25
C SER A 91 -34.79 5.68 -8.56
N THR A 92 -35.94 5.99 -7.93
CA THR A 92 -37.23 5.53 -8.42
C THR A 92 -37.52 6.17 -9.79
N VAL A 93 -38.48 5.62 -10.52
CA VAL A 93 -38.92 6.19 -11.81
C VAL A 93 -39.70 7.47 -11.54
N TYR A 94 -39.22 8.57 -12.09
CA TYR A 94 -39.97 9.84 -12.13
C TYR A 94 -40.96 9.80 -13.28
N LYS A 95 -42.26 9.94 -12.99
CA LYS A 95 -43.32 10.05 -13.96
C LYS A 95 -43.50 11.57 -14.29
N LEU A 96 -43.00 12.00 -15.45
CA LEU A 96 -43.09 13.37 -15.93
C LEU A 96 -44.09 13.50 -17.08
N ASP A 97 -44.54 14.72 -17.32
CA ASP A 97 -45.30 15.02 -18.54
C ASP A 97 -44.43 14.71 -19.77
N GLY A 98 -44.82 13.70 -20.54
CA GLY A 98 -44.07 13.26 -21.71
C GLY A 98 -43.23 12.01 -21.54
N GLY A 99 -43.26 11.28 -20.37
CA GLY A 99 -42.61 9.98 -20.21
C GLY A 99 -41.91 9.78 -18.90
N ASP A 100 -41.19 8.67 -18.81
CA ASP A 100 -40.48 8.25 -17.60
C ASP A 100 -39.02 8.66 -17.64
N VAL A 101 -38.52 9.08 -16.48
CA VAL A 101 -37.09 9.41 -16.28
C VAL A 101 -36.53 8.68 -15.08
N VAL A 102 -35.33 8.13 -15.20
CA VAL A 102 -34.57 7.55 -14.09
C VAL A 102 -33.23 8.25 -13.97
N VAL A 103 -32.83 8.53 -12.73
CA VAL A 103 -31.56 9.16 -12.40
C VAL A 103 -30.61 8.12 -11.82
N VAL A 104 -29.43 7.99 -12.40
CA VAL A 104 -28.32 7.22 -11.84
C VAL A 104 -27.29 8.19 -11.29
N GLU A 105 -27.18 8.22 -9.98
CA GLU A 105 -26.16 8.98 -9.28
C GLU A 105 -24.89 8.13 -9.15
N VAL A 106 -23.77 8.63 -9.68
CA VAL A 106 -22.47 7.97 -9.67
C VAL A 106 -21.53 8.71 -8.73
N GLN A 107 -21.12 8.05 -7.67
CA GLN A 107 -20.19 8.62 -6.70
C GLN A 107 -18.75 8.60 -7.24
N PRO A 108 -17.93 9.65 -6.99
CA PRO A 108 -16.49 9.60 -7.24
C PRO A 108 -15.84 8.42 -6.53
N SER A 109 -14.98 7.71 -7.23
CA SER A 109 -14.23 6.59 -6.67
C SER A 109 -13.10 7.10 -5.77
N LEU A 110 -12.93 6.45 -4.62
CA LEU A 110 -11.74 6.62 -3.76
C LEU A 110 -10.50 5.94 -4.35
N TYR A 111 -10.69 5.10 -5.38
CA TYR A 111 -9.63 4.28 -5.99
C TYR A 111 -9.51 4.50 -7.51
N PRO A 112 -9.37 5.77 -7.99
CA PRO A 112 -9.11 6.01 -9.41
C PRO A 112 -7.73 5.45 -9.79
N PRO A 113 -7.47 5.15 -11.07
CA PRO A 113 -8.40 5.25 -12.18
C PRO A 113 -9.38 4.07 -12.25
N VAL A 114 -10.65 4.39 -12.45
CA VAL A 114 -11.68 3.42 -12.82
C VAL A 114 -11.61 3.20 -14.34
N ARG A 115 -11.79 1.95 -14.79
CA ARG A 115 -11.77 1.59 -16.21
C ARG A 115 -13.04 0.87 -16.61
N TYR A 116 -13.53 1.17 -17.78
CA TYR A 116 -14.58 0.40 -18.46
C TYR A 116 -13.95 -0.34 -19.62
N ASP A 117 -14.12 -1.65 -19.67
CA ASP A 117 -13.53 -2.53 -20.68
C ASP A 117 -12.01 -2.28 -20.86
N GLY A 118 -11.29 -2.19 -19.73
CA GLY A 118 -9.86 -1.92 -19.68
C GLY A 118 -9.42 -0.50 -20.03
N ARG A 119 -10.34 0.41 -20.39
CA ARG A 119 -10.05 1.78 -20.80
C ARG A 119 -10.50 2.78 -19.74
N CYS A 120 -9.64 3.72 -19.43
CA CYS A 120 -9.98 4.83 -18.55
C CYS A 120 -10.76 5.90 -19.32
N TRP A 121 -11.94 6.28 -18.81
CA TRP A 121 -12.77 7.32 -19.35
C TRP A 121 -12.83 8.49 -18.36
N ILE A 122 -12.80 9.72 -18.91
CA ILE A 122 -12.89 10.96 -18.17
C ILE A 122 -13.90 11.91 -18.81
N ARG A 123 -14.26 12.97 -18.10
CA ARG A 123 -15.02 14.07 -18.70
C ARG A 123 -14.15 15.31 -18.80
N ILE A 124 -14.27 15.97 -19.95
CA ILE A 124 -13.67 17.29 -20.22
C ILE A 124 -14.82 18.20 -20.63
N GLY A 125 -15.28 19.03 -19.68
CA GLY A 125 -16.54 19.73 -19.82
C GLY A 125 -17.71 18.74 -20.03
N PRO A 126 -18.67 19.02 -20.92
CA PRO A 126 -19.83 18.15 -21.13
C PRO A 126 -19.51 16.85 -21.90
N ARG A 127 -18.28 16.63 -22.37
CA ARG A 127 -17.93 15.51 -23.23
C ARG A 127 -17.14 14.42 -22.50
N LYS A 128 -17.45 13.15 -22.82
CA LYS A 128 -16.65 11.99 -22.43
C LYS A 128 -15.48 11.81 -23.40
N SER A 129 -14.30 11.51 -22.88
CA SER A 129 -13.14 11.12 -23.67
C SER A 129 -12.38 9.98 -23.00
N LYS A 130 -11.56 9.27 -23.77
CA LYS A 130 -10.58 8.33 -23.22
C LYS A 130 -9.44 9.14 -22.63
N ALA A 131 -9.01 8.78 -21.41
CA ALA A 131 -7.86 9.39 -20.78
C ALA A 131 -6.57 9.09 -21.54
N THR A 132 -5.70 10.08 -21.62
CA THR A 132 -4.30 9.92 -22.04
C THR A 132 -3.50 9.21 -20.92
N ILE A 133 -2.27 8.79 -21.22
CA ILE A 133 -1.37 8.19 -20.21
C ILE A 133 -1.09 9.18 -19.07
N GLU A 134 -0.90 10.46 -19.38
CA GLU A 134 -0.68 11.53 -18.40
C GLU A 134 -1.89 11.74 -17.50
N GLU A 135 -3.09 11.72 -18.06
CA GLU A 135 -4.35 11.85 -17.31
C GLU A 135 -4.62 10.63 -16.41
N GLU A 136 -4.34 9.43 -16.89
CA GLU A 136 -4.40 8.21 -16.06
C GLU A 136 -3.37 8.27 -14.92
N ARG A 137 -2.17 8.81 -15.17
CA ARG A 137 -1.16 9.04 -14.15
C ARG A 137 -1.64 10.02 -13.09
N MET A 138 -2.24 11.16 -13.48
CA MET A 138 -2.82 12.12 -12.54
C MET A 138 -3.90 11.50 -11.65
N LEU A 139 -4.75 10.64 -12.20
CA LEU A 139 -5.75 9.89 -11.43
C LEU A 139 -5.09 8.91 -10.44
N SER A 140 -4.02 8.23 -10.86
CA SER A 140 -3.26 7.31 -10.00
C SER A 140 -2.55 8.05 -8.86
N GLU A 141 -1.97 9.22 -9.12
CA GLU A 141 -1.38 10.09 -8.10
C GLU A 141 -2.44 10.59 -7.10
N ARG A 142 -3.64 10.92 -7.58
CA ARG A 142 -4.77 11.29 -6.73
C ARG A 142 -5.20 10.16 -5.80
N ARG A 143 -5.23 8.92 -6.27
CA ARG A 143 -5.46 7.74 -5.44
C ARG A 143 -4.46 7.66 -4.30
N SER A 144 -3.18 7.85 -4.59
CA SER A 144 -2.11 7.82 -3.57
C SER A 144 -2.26 8.92 -2.51
N SER A 145 -2.79 10.10 -2.89
CA SER A 145 -3.03 11.22 -1.98
C SER A 145 -4.31 11.08 -1.13
N LEU A 146 -5.30 10.31 -1.60
CA LEU A 146 -6.58 10.11 -0.90
C LEU A 146 -6.56 8.91 0.06
N THR A 147 -5.75 7.91 -0.23
CA THR A 147 -5.53 6.77 0.68
C THR A 147 -4.39 7.12 1.62
N LYS A 148 -4.71 7.45 2.87
CA LYS A 148 -3.68 7.50 3.92
C LYS A 148 -2.96 6.16 3.92
N ALA A 149 -1.63 6.20 3.97
CA ALA A 149 -0.83 4.98 4.14
C ALA A 149 -1.37 4.21 5.36
N PHE A 150 -1.31 2.87 5.32
CA PHE A 150 -1.85 2.04 6.39
C PHE A 150 -1.31 2.44 7.76
N ASP A 151 -0.02 2.73 7.85
CA ASP A 151 0.66 3.07 9.10
C ASP A 151 0.23 4.43 9.68
N THR A 152 -0.28 5.36 8.86
CA THR A 152 -0.80 6.67 9.31
C THR A 152 -2.25 6.61 9.82
N GLN A 153 -2.97 5.49 9.61
CA GLN A 153 -4.35 5.35 10.02
C GLN A 153 -4.47 5.11 11.53
N PRO A 154 -5.54 5.58 12.19
CA PRO A 154 -5.81 5.28 13.59
C PRO A 154 -6.09 3.78 13.77
N CYS A 155 -5.50 3.18 14.80
CA CYS A 155 -5.72 1.80 15.19
C CYS A 155 -6.93 1.73 16.14
N LEU A 156 -8.11 1.56 15.58
CA LEU A 156 -9.34 1.54 16.37
C LEU A 156 -9.36 0.37 17.36
N GLY A 157 -9.85 0.62 18.56
CA GLY A 157 -9.89 -0.36 19.64
C GLY A 157 -8.58 -0.46 20.44
N SER A 158 -7.55 0.32 20.09
CA SER A 158 -6.34 0.49 20.89
C SER A 158 -6.40 1.76 21.74
N SER A 159 -5.51 1.85 22.72
CA SER A 159 -5.40 2.97 23.66
C SER A 159 -3.95 3.30 23.96
N LEU A 160 -3.69 4.39 24.65
CA LEU A 160 -2.34 4.75 25.10
C LEU A 160 -1.70 3.64 25.95
N ALA A 161 -2.48 2.87 26.70
CA ALA A 161 -1.98 1.78 27.55
C ALA A 161 -1.39 0.61 26.76
N ASP A 162 -1.71 0.51 25.47
CA ASP A 162 -1.14 -0.52 24.58
C ASP A 162 0.25 -0.16 24.06
N LEU A 163 0.70 1.09 24.28
CA LEU A 163 2.03 1.56 23.90
C LEU A 163 3.01 1.53 25.08
N ASN A 164 4.22 1.06 24.83
CA ASN A 164 5.33 1.23 25.74
C ASN A 164 5.86 2.68 25.63
N THR A 165 5.28 3.57 26.44
CA THR A 165 5.64 5.00 26.43
C THR A 165 7.04 5.26 26.96
N ASP A 166 7.63 4.36 27.74
CA ASP A 166 9.00 4.50 28.22
C ASP A 166 10.01 4.30 27.10
N ILE A 167 9.83 3.30 26.24
CA ILE A 167 10.65 3.13 25.03
C ILE A 167 10.51 4.34 24.09
N PHE A 168 9.30 4.88 23.95
CA PHE A 168 9.13 6.11 23.17
C PHE A 168 9.96 7.26 23.76
N LYS A 169 9.88 7.52 25.08
CA LYS A 169 10.56 8.62 25.74
C LYS A 169 12.08 8.45 25.82
N THR A 170 12.57 7.23 26.07
CA THR A 170 13.99 6.98 26.36
C THR A 170 14.80 6.58 25.13
N PHE A 171 14.18 5.93 24.16
CA PHE A 171 14.89 5.40 23.01
C PHE A 171 14.60 6.17 21.71
N TYR A 172 13.31 6.46 21.42
CA TYR A 172 12.91 7.09 20.15
C TYR A 172 13.01 8.62 20.20
N LEU A 173 12.36 9.24 21.17
CA LEU A 173 12.20 10.69 21.26
C LEU A 173 13.53 11.47 21.25
N PRO A 174 14.60 11.03 21.98
CA PRO A 174 15.89 11.72 21.96
C PRO A 174 16.62 11.66 20.62
N LYS A 175 16.23 10.74 19.74
CA LYS A 175 16.78 10.64 18.38
C LYS A 175 15.93 11.41 17.35
N ALA A 176 14.66 11.62 17.65
CA ALA A 176 13.72 12.32 16.78
C ALA A 176 13.73 13.85 16.99
N ILE A 177 14.02 14.31 18.20
CA ILE A 177 13.94 15.73 18.60
C ILE A 177 15.21 16.11 19.34
N ASP A 178 15.75 17.28 19.04
CA ASP A 178 16.94 17.79 19.71
C ASP A 178 16.71 18.08 21.21
N ALA A 179 17.80 18.04 21.98
CA ALA A 179 17.75 18.14 23.44
C ALA A 179 17.22 19.49 23.96
N GLU A 180 17.40 20.60 23.21
CA GLU A 180 16.92 21.92 23.61
C GLU A 180 15.40 21.99 23.47
N THR A 181 14.89 21.55 22.33
CA THR A 181 13.43 21.45 22.07
C THR A 181 12.76 20.53 23.09
N LEU A 182 13.37 19.40 23.45
CA LEU A 182 12.84 18.48 24.46
C LEU A 182 12.72 19.14 25.85
N LYS A 183 13.69 19.94 26.28
CA LYS A 183 13.66 20.64 27.57
C LYS A 183 12.56 21.70 27.65
N LEU A 184 12.22 22.31 26.52
CA LEU A 184 11.18 23.34 26.41
C LEU A 184 9.77 22.76 26.14
N ASN A 185 9.67 21.46 25.91
CA ASN A 185 8.45 20.81 25.52
C ASN A 185 7.53 20.54 26.72
N ASN A 186 6.45 21.32 26.83
CA ASN A 186 5.42 21.18 27.87
C ASN A 186 4.24 20.29 27.45
N ARG A 187 4.35 19.57 26.31
CA ARG A 187 3.29 18.70 25.80
C ARG A 187 3.16 17.44 26.64
N ASP A 188 1.92 16.99 26.85
CA ASP A 188 1.66 15.68 27.40
C ASP A 188 2.09 14.55 26.45
N ILE A 189 2.09 13.32 26.94
CA ILE A 189 2.56 12.16 26.17
C ILE A 189 1.75 11.92 24.88
N LYS A 190 0.41 12.12 24.92
CA LYS A 190 -0.44 11.97 23.75
C LYS A 190 -0.12 13.01 22.68
N GLN A 191 0.08 14.26 23.10
CA GLN A 191 0.48 15.36 22.22
C GLN A 191 1.87 15.15 21.62
N GLN A 192 2.82 14.61 22.38
CA GLN A 192 4.15 14.25 21.87
C GLN A 192 4.07 13.14 20.82
N LEU A 193 3.33 12.07 21.10
CA LEU A 193 3.10 10.99 20.15
C LEU A 193 2.37 11.49 18.88
N ALA A 194 1.36 12.34 19.04
CA ALA A 194 0.60 12.91 17.93
C ALA A 194 1.45 13.84 17.05
N SER A 195 2.36 14.62 17.63
CA SER A 195 3.28 15.50 16.87
C SER A 195 4.22 14.71 15.95
N LEU A 196 4.47 13.44 16.27
CA LEU A 196 5.24 12.48 15.48
C LEU A 196 4.37 11.47 14.74
N ARG A 197 3.04 11.71 14.65
CA ARG A 197 2.04 10.92 13.93
C ARG A 197 1.82 9.50 14.45
N PHE A 198 2.13 9.25 15.71
CA PHE A 198 1.92 7.95 16.37
C PHE A 198 0.62 7.88 17.18
N TYR A 199 -0.14 8.97 17.27
CA TYR A 199 -1.40 9.06 18.00
C TYR A 199 -2.39 10.00 17.30
N ASP A 200 -3.65 9.60 17.25
CA ASP A 200 -4.75 10.43 16.77
C ASP A 200 -5.48 11.04 17.97
N LEU A 201 -5.37 12.36 18.13
CA LEU A 201 -5.98 13.09 19.26
C LEU A 201 -7.50 13.21 19.11
N VAL A 202 -8.03 13.11 17.89
CA VAL A 202 -9.49 13.25 17.64
C VAL A 202 -10.20 11.96 18.02
N LEU A 203 -9.64 10.82 17.63
CA LEU A 203 -10.18 9.48 17.93
C LEU A 203 -9.62 8.91 19.26
N ASP A 204 -8.71 9.63 19.92
CA ASP A 204 -8.06 9.28 21.17
C ASP A 204 -7.45 7.86 21.18
N CYS A 205 -6.76 7.50 20.10
CA CYS A 205 -6.12 6.19 19.96
C CYS A 205 -4.78 6.29 19.21
N PRO A 206 -3.84 5.32 19.42
CA PRO A 206 -2.64 5.19 18.62
C PRO A 206 -2.94 5.05 17.12
N THR A 207 -2.01 5.50 16.28
CA THR A 207 -2.01 5.12 14.87
C THR A 207 -1.43 3.70 14.71
N ASN A 208 -1.62 3.10 13.52
CA ASN A 208 -1.00 1.81 13.23
C ASN A 208 0.53 1.88 13.35
N ALA A 209 1.16 3.02 12.97
CA ALA A 209 2.59 3.23 13.19
C ALA A 209 2.94 3.23 14.68
N GLY A 210 2.15 3.89 15.53
CA GLY A 210 2.34 3.85 16.98
C GLY A 210 2.32 2.44 17.54
N ILE A 211 1.35 1.63 17.12
CA ILE A 211 1.25 0.20 17.50
C ILE A 211 2.45 -0.59 16.99
N LEU A 212 2.79 -0.46 15.69
CA LEU A 212 3.89 -1.21 15.07
C LEU A 212 5.26 -0.87 15.66
N LEU A 213 5.44 0.35 16.16
CA LEU A 213 6.71 0.79 16.74
C LEU A 213 6.83 0.50 18.24
N PHE A 214 5.77 0.72 19.02
CA PHE A 214 5.87 0.82 20.47
C PHE A 214 5.02 -0.18 21.25
N ALA A 215 4.10 -0.96 20.61
CA ALA A 215 3.29 -1.90 21.37
C ALA A 215 4.09 -3.14 21.83
N GLU A 216 3.79 -3.66 23.01
CA GLU A 216 4.36 -4.94 23.48
C GLU A 216 3.85 -6.11 22.63
N ARG A 217 2.62 -6.01 22.09
CA ARG A 217 1.98 -7.04 21.27
C ARG A 217 1.24 -6.42 20.08
N PRO A 218 1.94 -5.90 19.07
CA PRO A 218 1.29 -5.33 17.88
C PRO A 218 0.38 -6.34 17.17
N THR A 219 0.67 -7.64 17.27
CA THR A 219 -0.14 -8.72 16.69
C THR A 219 -1.55 -8.84 17.27
N SER A 220 -1.84 -8.23 18.43
CA SER A 220 -3.20 -8.16 18.97
C SER A 220 -4.12 -7.27 18.14
N PHE A 221 -3.56 -6.31 17.42
CA PHE A 221 -4.27 -5.36 16.56
C PHE A 221 -4.02 -5.62 15.08
N ILE A 222 -2.80 -6.03 14.73
CA ILE A 222 -2.32 -6.27 13.37
C ILE A 222 -1.73 -7.68 13.33
N PRO A 223 -2.55 -8.72 13.07
CA PRO A 223 -2.19 -10.13 13.30
C PRO A 223 -0.89 -10.60 12.65
N GLY A 224 -0.58 -10.10 11.46
CA GLY A 224 0.65 -10.46 10.74
C GLY A 224 1.88 -9.60 11.11
N ALA A 225 1.81 -8.68 12.08
CA ALA A 225 2.89 -7.73 12.40
C ALA A 225 4.04 -8.40 13.19
N TYR A 226 4.68 -9.41 12.57
CA TYR A 226 5.86 -10.05 13.14
C TYR A 226 6.79 -10.59 12.04
N ILE A 227 8.00 -10.95 12.45
CA ILE A 227 9.00 -11.61 11.60
C ILE A 227 9.21 -13.01 12.15
N GLN A 228 9.15 -14.01 11.27
CA GLN A 228 9.44 -15.40 11.59
C GLN A 228 10.68 -15.85 10.82
N TYR A 229 11.69 -16.28 11.56
CA TYR A 229 12.88 -16.91 11.01
C TYR A 229 12.82 -18.41 11.24
N VAL A 230 13.16 -19.18 10.19
CA VAL A 230 13.17 -20.63 10.22
C VAL A 230 14.45 -21.13 9.57
N LYS A 231 15.24 -21.92 10.30
CA LYS A 231 16.44 -22.59 9.78
C LYS A 231 16.13 -24.02 9.38
N ILE A 232 16.50 -24.37 8.16
CA ILE A 232 16.24 -25.66 7.53
C ILE A 232 17.59 -26.28 7.14
N PRO A 233 17.98 -27.44 7.74
CA PRO A 233 19.29 -28.04 7.55
C PRO A 233 19.41 -28.80 6.22
N SER A 234 18.86 -28.25 5.14
CA SER A 234 18.86 -28.85 3.81
C SER A 234 18.68 -27.81 2.73
N LYS A 235 18.60 -28.22 1.47
CA LYS A 235 18.22 -27.37 0.34
C LYS A 235 16.70 -27.32 0.11
N GLU A 236 15.95 -28.20 0.76
CA GLU A 236 14.50 -28.37 0.61
C GLU A 236 13.82 -28.35 1.99
N ILE A 237 12.54 -27.98 2.02
CA ILE A 237 11.76 -27.80 3.26
C ILE A 237 11.46 -29.14 3.97
N ILE A 238 11.50 -30.26 3.25
CA ILE A 238 10.98 -31.57 3.70
C ILE A 238 11.70 -32.23 4.90
N PRO A 239 13.00 -31.99 5.19
CA PRO A 239 13.69 -32.72 6.30
C PRO A 239 13.41 -32.20 7.70
N GLY A 240 12.67 -31.11 7.85
CA GLY A 240 12.32 -30.57 9.16
C GLY A 240 13.00 -29.24 9.49
N ILE A 241 12.53 -28.64 10.57
CA ILE A 241 13.01 -27.34 11.09
C ILE A 241 14.09 -27.63 12.13
N GLU A 242 15.27 -27.03 11.97
CA GLU A 242 16.35 -27.08 12.94
C GLU A 242 16.15 -26.06 14.06
N PHE A 243 15.72 -24.86 13.70
CA PHE A 243 15.56 -23.75 14.64
C PHE A 243 14.51 -22.76 14.12
N GLU A 244 13.76 -22.18 15.04
CA GLU A 244 12.75 -21.17 14.77
C GLU A 244 12.88 -20.01 15.77
N LYS A 245 12.68 -18.77 15.28
CA LYS A 245 12.65 -17.57 16.10
C LYS A 245 11.60 -16.58 15.57
N GLU A 246 10.80 -16.05 16.47
CA GLU A 246 9.82 -15.04 16.14
C GLU A 246 10.15 -13.70 16.84
N PHE A 247 9.94 -12.58 16.12
CA PHE A 247 10.04 -11.22 16.63
C PHE A 247 8.64 -10.61 16.55
N LYS A 248 7.94 -10.54 17.67
CA LYS A 248 6.51 -10.20 17.78
C LYS A 248 6.23 -8.92 18.54
N LYS A 249 7.26 -8.23 19.02
CA LYS A 249 7.11 -6.95 19.71
C LYS A 249 7.12 -5.78 18.73
N GLY A 250 6.75 -4.61 19.21
CA GLY A 250 6.92 -3.37 18.45
C GLY A 250 8.37 -3.18 18.00
N LEU A 251 8.56 -2.58 16.84
CA LEU A 251 9.89 -2.49 16.23
C LEU A 251 10.92 -1.85 17.16
N CYS A 252 10.58 -0.78 17.87
CA CYS A 252 11.53 -0.15 18.80
C CYS A 252 11.95 -1.04 19.98
N LEU A 253 11.16 -2.06 20.31
CA LEU A 253 11.47 -3.06 21.33
C LEU A 253 12.31 -4.23 20.76
N ASP A 254 12.08 -4.58 19.50
CA ASP A 254 12.73 -5.73 18.86
C ASP A 254 13.93 -5.38 17.97
N LEU A 255 14.16 -4.09 17.62
CA LEU A 255 15.24 -3.69 16.73
C LEU A 255 16.62 -4.19 17.18
N LEU A 256 16.95 -4.06 18.48
CA LEU A 256 18.23 -4.54 19.02
C LEU A 256 18.32 -6.06 18.95
N ASN A 257 17.23 -6.77 19.26
CA ASN A 257 17.18 -8.23 19.19
C ASN A 257 17.33 -8.73 17.75
N ILE A 258 16.72 -8.04 16.78
CA ILE A 258 16.83 -8.35 15.35
C ILE A 258 18.27 -8.12 14.87
N ASP A 259 18.88 -6.98 15.25
CA ASP A 259 20.25 -6.66 14.86
C ASP A 259 21.26 -7.66 15.45
N GLU A 260 21.16 -7.95 16.74
CA GLU A 260 21.99 -8.98 17.40
C GLU A 260 21.79 -10.35 16.77
N PHE A 261 20.56 -10.74 16.47
CA PHE A 261 20.26 -12.01 15.83
C PHE A 261 20.86 -12.12 14.43
N MET A 262 20.78 -11.05 13.63
CA MET A 262 21.45 -11.02 12.33
C MET A 262 22.95 -11.21 12.46
N GLN A 263 23.59 -10.55 13.44
CA GLN A 263 25.04 -10.60 13.64
C GLN A 263 25.54 -11.93 14.21
N SER A 264 24.76 -12.57 15.09
CA SER A 264 25.22 -13.75 15.85
C SER A 264 24.74 -15.07 15.25
N VAL A 265 23.60 -15.09 14.54
CA VAL A 265 22.99 -16.33 14.03
C VAL A 265 23.05 -16.41 12.51
N ILE A 266 22.59 -15.34 11.82
CA ILE A 266 22.48 -15.37 10.36
C ILE A 266 23.85 -15.19 9.70
N VAL A 267 24.60 -14.17 10.14
CA VAL A 267 25.92 -13.85 9.57
C VAL A 267 27.00 -14.63 10.32
N ARG A 268 27.65 -15.52 9.60
CA ARG A 268 28.74 -16.35 10.14
C ARG A 268 30.06 -15.98 9.46
N LYS A 269 31.14 -16.06 10.21
CA LYS A 269 32.52 -15.84 9.73
C LYS A 269 33.36 -17.09 9.94
N SER A 270 34.31 -17.32 9.05
CA SER A 270 35.33 -18.35 9.17
C SER A 270 36.69 -17.79 8.81
N LEU A 271 37.74 -18.32 9.40
CA LEU A 271 39.14 -18.00 9.11
C LEU A 271 39.69 -19.08 8.17
N ILE A 272 40.20 -18.65 7.03
CA ILE A 272 40.88 -19.54 6.08
C ILE A 272 42.34 -19.11 5.93
N GLN A 273 43.24 -20.11 5.87
CA GLN A 273 44.63 -19.88 5.51
C GLN A 273 44.77 -19.82 3.99
N GLN A 274 45.43 -18.79 3.48
CA GLN A 274 45.76 -18.74 2.06
C GLN A 274 46.99 -19.59 1.77
N PRO A 275 46.99 -20.45 0.73
CA PRO A 275 48.09 -21.37 0.43
C PRO A 275 49.48 -20.72 0.30
N ASN A 276 49.53 -19.45 -0.06
CA ASN A 276 50.78 -18.71 -0.33
C ASN A 276 50.95 -17.48 0.58
N SER A 277 50.28 -17.42 1.71
CA SER A 277 50.33 -16.31 2.67
C SER A 277 50.38 -16.82 4.10
N MET A 278 51.13 -16.12 4.97
CA MET A 278 51.10 -16.34 6.40
C MET A 278 49.90 -15.63 7.06
N GLN A 279 49.10 -14.91 6.28
CA GLN A 279 47.94 -14.14 6.78
C GLN A 279 46.67 -14.98 6.63
N GLU A 280 45.89 -14.99 7.68
CA GLU A 280 44.53 -15.55 7.66
C GLU A 280 43.57 -14.56 6.99
N GLN A 281 42.63 -15.07 6.21
CA GLN A 281 41.57 -14.27 5.61
C GLN A 281 40.23 -14.61 6.31
N ILE A 282 39.52 -13.56 6.75
CA ILE A 282 38.14 -13.71 7.24
C ILE A 282 37.21 -13.74 6.04
N ILE A 283 36.41 -14.78 5.96
CA ILE A 283 35.31 -14.90 4.99
C ILE A 283 33.98 -14.92 5.71
N TYR A 284 32.97 -14.34 5.08
CA TYR A 284 31.59 -14.33 5.58
C TYR A 284 30.68 -15.14 4.65
N ASN A 285 29.66 -15.80 5.25
CA ASN A 285 28.60 -16.41 4.46
C ASN A 285 27.77 -15.33 3.73
N TYR A 286 27.45 -14.23 4.42
CA TYR A 286 26.76 -13.05 3.90
C TYR A 286 27.35 -11.78 4.51
N PRO A 287 27.42 -10.66 3.77
CA PRO A 287 27.75 -9.37 4.36
C PRO A 287 26.56 -8.88 5.23
N LEU A 288 26.85 -8.54 6.48
CA LEU A 288 25.83 -8.11 7.45
C LEU A 288 24.97 -6.95 6.92
N TRP A 289 25.60 -5.97 6.30
CA TRP A 289 24.91 -4.81 5.78
C TRP A 289 23.84 -5.18 4.74
N SER A 290 24.12 -6.13 3.86
CA SER A 290 23.18 -6.59 2.82
C SER A 290 21.97 -7.32 3.42
N ILE A 291 22.20 -8.21 4.38
CA ILE A 291 21.11 -8.92 5.08
C ILE A 291 20.22 -7.91 5.83
N ARG A 292 20.85 -6.99 6.57
CA ARG A 292 20.16 -5.92 7.28
C ARG A 292 19.28 -5.10 6.35
N GLU A 293 19.82 -4.60 5.26
CA GLU A 293 19.11 -3.76 4.29
C GLU A 293 17.89 -4.49 3.72
N LEU A 294 18.03 -5.77 3.33
CA LEU A 294 16.93 -6.54 2.75
C LEU A 294 15.82 -6.86 3.77
N ILE A 295 16.18 -7.11 5.03
CA ILE A 295 15.19 -7.34 6.10
C ILE A 295 14.45 -6.03 6.43
N PHE A 296 15.13 -4.88 6.54
CA PHE A 296 14.47 -3.61 6.80
C PHE A 296 13.63 -3.14 5.61
N ASN A 297 14.06 -3.41 4.38
CA ASN A 297 13.21 -3.20 3.20
C ASN A 297 11.92 -4.06 3.27
N ALA A 298 12.01 -5.31 3.72
CA ALA A 298 10.83 -6.13 3.93
C ALA A 298 9.88 -5.48 4.96
N ILE A 299 10.38 -4.93 6.06
CA ILE A 299 9.58 -4.27 7.11
C ILE A 299 8.85 -3.03 6.55
N ILE A 300 9.55 -2.12 5.87
CA ILE A 300 8.97 -0.86 5.39
C ILE A 300 8.03 -1.04 4.20
N HIS A 301 8.24 -2.07 3.39
CA HIS A 301 7.39 -2.34 2.21
C HIS A 301 6.32 -3.40 2.44
N ARG A 302 6.25 -3.99 3.65
CA ARG A 302 5.25 -4.98 4.00
C ARG A 302 3.83 -4.43 3.84
N ASN A 303 2.92 -5.26 3.31
CA ASN A 303 1.49 -5.00 3.43
C ASN A 303 0.99 -5.47 4.80
N TYR A 304 0.79 -4.53 5.73
CA TYR A 304 0.33 -4.81 7.09
C TYR A 304 -1.16 -5.16 7.19
N GLU A 305 -1.95 -5.01 6.12
CA GLU A 305 -3.32 -5.53 6.03
C GLU A 305 -3.31 -7.07 5.85
N SER A 306 -2.19 -7.66 5.46
CA SER A 306 -2.04 -9.11 5.36
C SER A 306 -1.79 -9.74 6.73
N ASN A 307 -2.46 -10.85 7.02
CA ASN A 307 -2.25 -11.65 8.24
C ASN A 307 -0.97 -12.52 8.19
N ALA A 308 -0.32 -12.66 7.02
CA ALA A 308 0.91 -13.41 6.90
C ALA A 308 2.11 -12.59 7.43
N PRO A 309 3.08 -13.18 8.17
CA PRO A 309 4.27 -12.49 8.63
C PRO A 309 5.31 -12.28 7.51
N ILE A 310 6.39 -11.55 7.82
CA ILE A 310 7.62 -11.65 7.06
C ILE A 310 8.25 -12.99 7.41
N LEU A 311 8.51 -13.83 6.39
CA LEU A 311 9.15 -15.14 6.56
C LEU A 311 10.59 -15.08 6.08
N ILE A 312 11.52 -15.51 6.93
CA ILE A 312 12.94 -15.64 6.61
C ILE A 312 13.30 -17.12 6.74
N TYR A 313 13.55 -17.77 5.61
CA TYR A 313 14.01 -19.15 5.56
C TYR A 313 15.52 -19.17 5.31
N GLU A 314 16.31 -19.75 6.21
CA GLU A 314 17.73 -20.04 5.98
C GLU A 314 17.90 -21.52 5.65
N PHE A 315 18.32 -21.78 4.41
CA PHE A 315 18.74 -23.08 3.91
C PHE A 315 20.28 -23.23 3.99
N ASN A 316 20.78 -24.41 3.71
CA ASN A 316 22.24 -24.64 3.70
C ASN A 316 22.98 -23.82 2.64
N ASP A 317 22.31 -23.41 1.56
CA ASP A 317 22.92 -22.76 0.41
C ASP A 317 22.39 -21.34 0.13
N ARG A 318 21.36 -20.91 0.84
CA ARG A 318 20.71 -19.61 0.61
C ARG A 318 19.85 -19.14 1.78
N ILE A 319 19.52 -17.86 1.75
CA ILE A 319 18.42 -17.27 2.55
C ILE A 319 17.31 -16.85 1.61
N GLU A 320 16.06 -17.10 1.98
CA GLU A 320 14.87 -16.59 1.30
C GLU A 320 14.10 -15.67 2.25
N ILE A 321 13.81 -14.43 1.82
CA ILE A 321 12.94 -13.50 2.55
C ILE A 321 11.65 -13.35 1.74
N LYS A 322 10.54 -13.81 2.31
CA LYS A 322 9.20 -13.68 1.72
C LYS A 322 8.43 -12.60 2.45
N ASN A 323 8.06 -11.55 1.74
CA ASN A 323 7.38 -10.38 2.27
C ASN A 323 5.96 -10.28 1.70
N PRO A 324 4.90 -10.23 2.55
CA PRO A 324 3.54 -9.94 2.10
C PRO A 324 3.47 -8.54 1.49
N GLY A 325 2.90 -8.44 0.29
CA GLY A 325 2.81 -7.22 -0.49
C GLY A 325 3.68 -7.28 -1.75
N TYR A 326 3.17 -6.68 -2.80
CA TYR A 326 3.86 -6.54 -4.09
C TYR A 326 4.51 -5.16 -4.18
N LEU A 327 5.13 -4.84 -5.32
CA LEU A 327 5.64 -3.51 -5.62
C LEU A 327 4.55 -2.45 -5.36
N PHE A 328 4.94 -1.27 -4.89
CA PHE A 328 4.00 -0.26 -4.41
C PHE A 328 4.22 1.09 -5.12
N GLY A 329 3.14 1.87 -5.26
CA GLY A 329 3.17 3.22 -5.80
C GLY A 329 3.64 3.27 -7.25
N GLN A 330 4.71 4.00 -7.50
CA GLN A 330 5.31 4.17 -8.83
C GLN A 330 6.27 3.04 -9.22
N VAL A 331 6.60 2.13 -8.27
CA VAL A 331 7.53 1.03 -8.52
C VAL A 331 6.84 -0.10 -9.26
N ASN A 332 7.46 -0.57 -10.33
CA ASN A 332 6.99 -1.69 -11.16
C ASN A 332 8.17 -2.58 -11.58
N GLN A 333 7.88 -3.71 -12.23
CA GLN A 333 8.90 -4.68 -12.64
C GLN A 333 9.99 -4.13 -13.59
N TYR A 334 9.74 -3.00 -14.26
CA TYR A 334 10.67 -2.42 -15.24
C TYR A 334 11.62 -1.39 -14.62
N ASN A 335 11.21 -0.75 -13.52
CA ASN A 335 12.02 0.27 -12.85
C ASN A 335 12.62 -0.20 -11.50
N PHE A 336 12.14 -1.34 -10.96
CA PHE A 336 12.75 -1.98 -9.79
C PHE A 336 14.15 -2.55 -10.14
N PRO A 337 15.19 -2.42 -9.30
CA PRO A 337 15.20 -1.81 -7.96
C PRO A 337 15.64 -0.31 -7.94
N ASN A 338 15.64 0.36 -9.11
CA ASN A 338 16.21 1.71 -9.24
C ASN A 338 15.28 2.83 -8.75
N LEU A 339 13.98 2.53 -8.59
CA LEU A 339 12.99 3.44 -8.02
C LEU A 339 12.46 2.86 -6.72
N SER A 340 12.21 3.72 -5.73
CA SER A 340 11.57 3.33 -4.48
C SER A 340 10.38 4.23 -4.17
N ASP A 341 9.34 3.63 -3.57
CA ASP A 341 8.17 4.32 -3.05
C ASP A 341 7.72 3.60 -1.78
N TYR A 342 7.54 4.32 -0.68
CA TYR A 342 7.29 3.70 0.62
C TYR A 342 5.82 3.36 0.83
N ARG A 343 5.53 2.08 1.11
CA ARG A 343 4.17 1.65 1.52
C ARG A 343 3.81 2.14 2.92
N ASN A 344 4.78 2.13 3.85
CA ASN A 344 4.62 2.53 5.23
C ASN A 344 5.56 3.70 5.54
N ILE A 345 5.06 4.90 5.32
CA ILE A 345 5.86 6.13 5.36
C ILE A 345 6.37 6.42 6.77
N GLU A 346 5.51 6.28 7.78
CA GLU A 346 5.89 6.59 9.17
C GLU A 346 6.87 5.58 9.74
N ILE A 347 6.74 4.30 9.35
CA ILE A 347 7.73 3.26 9.71
C ILE A 347 9.07 3.56 9.05
N ALA A 348 9.08 3.93 7.75
CA ALA A 348 10.31 4.27 7.04
C ALA A 348 11.01 5.47 7.67
N GLU A 349 10.28 6.57 7.94
CA GLU A 349 10.84 7.76 8.60
C GLU A 349 11.34 7.45 10.02
N SER A 350 10.64 6.60 10.77
CA SER A 350 11.06 6.17 12.09
C SER A 350 12.37 5.38 12.06
N LEU A 351 12.51 4.44 11.14
CA LEU A 351 13.75 3.66 11.00
C LEU A 351 14.93 4.51 10.48
N LYS A 352 14.67 5.53 9.65
CA LYS A 352 15.68 6.55 9.28
C LYS A 352 16.13 7.37 10.49
N THR A 353 15.20 7.84 11.30
CA THR A 353 15.45 8.59 12.54
C THR A 353 16.31 7.78 13.50
N LEU A 354 16.04 6.49 13.62
CA LEU A 354 16.80 5.56 14.46
C LEU A 354 18.14 5.14 13.86
N GLY A 355 18.43 5.50 12.59
CA GLY A 355 19.68 5.17 11.90
C GLY A 355 19.76 3.75 11.34
N TYR A 356 18.62 3.06 11.21
CA TYR A 356 18.57 1.71 10.67
C TYR A 356 18.47 1.64 9.14
N ILE A 357 18.02 2.71 8.51
CA ILE A 357 17.86 2.81 7.05
C ILE A 357 18.65 4.01 6.51
N ASN A 358 19.19 3.86 5.30
CA ASN A 358 19.89 4.94 4.62
C ASN A 358 18.90 5.99 4.07
N LYS A 359 19.27 7.28 4.19
CA LYS A 359 18.45 8.41 3.72
C LYS A 359 18.43 8.59 2.20
N PHE A 360 19.29 7.89 1.43
CA PHE A 360 19.58 8.23 0.03
C PHE A 360 19.02 7.25 -1.01
N ASN A 361 18.12 6.35 -0.66
CA ASN A 361 17.43 5.40 -1.56
C ASN A 361 18.34 4.47 -2.42
N PHE A 362 19.61 4.27 -2.04
CA PHE A 362 20.53 3.36 -2.72
C PHE A 362 20.68 2.00 -2.04
N GLY A 363 19.74 1.67 -1.13
CA GLY A 363 19.86 0.50 -0.26
C GLY A 363 20.04 -0.81 -1.02
N ILE A 364 19.10 -1.17 -1.91
CA ILE A 364 19.13 -2.46 -2.62
C ILE A 364 20.35 -2.56 -3.55
N THR A 365 20.65 -1.52 -4.31
CA THR A 365 21.81 -1.52 -5.23
C THR A 365 23.13 -1.65 -4.48
N THR A 366 23.24 -1.01 -3.30
CA THR A 366 24.41 -1.13 -2.42
C THR A 366 24.47 -2.53 -1.79
N ALA A 367 23.33 -3.11 -1.40
CA ALA A 367 23.26 -4.47 -0.88
C ALA A 367 23.77 -5.49 -1.93
N ILE A 368 23.35 -5.34 -3.18
CA ILE A 368 23.82 -6.19 -4.29
C ILE A 368 25.34 -6.02 -4.49
N LYS A 369 25.85 -4.79 -4.44
CA LYS A 369 27.29 -4.54 -4.53
C LYS A 369 28.07 -5.26 -3.43
N TYR A 370 27.67 -5.12 -2.16
CA TYR A 370 28.36 -5.80 -1.07
C TYR A 370 28.26 -7.32 -1.13
N LEU A 371 27.16 -7.88 -1.65
CA LEU A 371 27.05 -9.31 -1.93
C LEU A 371 28.11 -9.74 -2.96
N ARG A 372 28.26 -9.02 -4.07
CA ARG A 372 29.27 -9.29 -5.09
C ARG A 372 30.70 -9.18 -4.53
N ASP A 373 30.97 -8.13 -3.74
CA ASP A 373 32.28 -7.90 -3.10
C ASP A 373 32.64 -9.06 -2.13
N ASN A 374 31.62 -9.68 -1.50
CA ASN A 374 31.78 -10.87 -0.66
C ASN A 374 31.75 -12.22 -1.45
N ASN A 375 31.76 -12.17 -2.77
CA ASN A 375 31.66 -13.33 -3.65
C ASN A 375 30.37 -14.17 -3.50
N ASN A 376 29.27 -13.52 -3.07
CA ASN A 376 27.94 -14.09 -3.19
C ASN A 376 27.44 -13.93 -4.64
N PRO A 377 26.70 -14.90 -5.19
CA PRO A 377 25.92 -14.67 -6.39
C PRO A 377 24.89 -13.58 -6.19
N ASP A 378 24.45 -12.93 -7.27
CA ASP A 378 23.42 -11.88 -7.21
C ASP A 378 22.13 -12.41 -6.57
N PRO A 379 21.44 -11.60 -5.75
CA PRO A 379 20.15 -11.97 -5.21
C PRO A 379 19.10 -12.02 -6.33
N VAL A 380 18.17 -12.97 -6.23
CA VAL A 380 17.06 -13.13 -7.17
C VAL A 380 15.79 -12.60 -6.52
N PHE A 381 15.15 -11.61 -7.16
CA PHE A 381 13.86 -11.05 -6.75
C PHE A 381 12.76 -11.72 -7.57
N ASP A 382 11.95 -12.53 -6.91
CA ASP A 382 10.78 -13.17 -7.52
C ASP A 382 9.57 -12.24 -7.42
N LEU A 383 9.20 -11.66 -8.55
CA LEU A 383 8.07 -10.77 -8.74
C LEU A 383 6.85 -11.48 -9.38
N SER A 384 6.88 -12.80 -9.52
CA SER A 384 5.78 -13.58 -10.12
C SER A 384 4.57 -13.71 -9.17
N LEU A 385 4.78 -13.55 -7.86
CA LEU A 385 3.73 -13.63 -6.84
C LEU A 385 3.01 -12.29 -6.73
N LEU A 386 1.75 -12.21 -7.16
CA LEU A 386 0.96 -10.96 -7.16
C LEU A 386 0.70 -10.38 -5.75
N THR A 387 0.76 -11.19 -4.71
CA THR A 387 0.43 -10.81 -3.31
C THR A 387 1.63 -10.78 -2.37
N ALA A 388 2.80 -11.17 -2.85
CA ALA A 388 4.03 -11.20 -2.07
C ALA A 388 5.24 -10.99 -2.97
N MET A 389 6.35 -10.53 -2.39
CA MET A 389 7.67 -10.52 -3.01
C MET A 389 8.59 -11.49 -2.27
N LYS A 390 9.41 -12.22 -3.01
CA LYS A 390 10.43 -13.09 -2.44
C LYS A 390 11.80 -12.67 -2.96
N VAL A 391 12.77 -12.51 -2.06
CA VAL A 391 14.18 -12.38 -2.42
C VAL A 391 14.94 -13.60 -1.97
N THR A 392 15.71 -14.19 -2.89
CA THR A 392 16.61 -15.32 -2.63
C THR A 392 18.05 -14.84 -2.68
N ILE A 393 18.79 -15.02 -1.61
CA ILE A 393 20.17 -14.59 -1.43
C ILE A 393 21.04 -15.83 -1.32
N PRO A 394 21.79 -16.20 -2.40
CA PRO A 394 22.67 -17.37 -2.33
C PRO A 394 23.85 -17.12 -1.40
N ILE A 395 24.34 -18.20 -0.75
CA ILE A 395 25.51 -18.14 0.11
C ILE A 395 26.78 -17.81 -0.70
N SER A 396 27.76 -17.17 -0.07
CA SER A 396 29.06 -16.86 -0.71
C SER A 396 29.71 -18.11 -1.30
N ASN A 397 30.28 -17.99 -2.51
CA ASN A 397 31.01 -19.08 -3.15
C ASN A 397 32.25 -19.48 -2.33
N ASN A 398 32.88 -18.52 -1.63
CA ASN A 398 34.00 -18.80 -0.73
C ASN A 398 33.57 -19.67 0.47
N TRP A 399 32.30 -19.55 0.92
CA TRP A 399 31.75 -20.30 2.05
C TRP A 399 31.34 -21.71 1.69
N LYS A 400 30.95 -22.00 0.45
CA LYS A 400 30.50 -23.32 -0.01
C LYS A 400 31.57 -24.41 0.07
N HIS A 401 32.85 -24.02 0.17
CA HIS A 401 33.99 -24.90 0.19
C HIS A 401 34.51 -25.20 1.62
N LEU A 402 33.81 -24.71 2.65
CA LEU A 402 34.05 -24.98 4.06
C LEU A 402 33.11 -26.07 4.57
#